data_e6cd44645caf04ff600158391c8d7a23
#
_entry.id   e6cd44645caf04ff600158391c8d7a23
#
_cell.length_a   1.000
_cell.length_b   1.000
_cell.length_c   1.000
_cell.angle_alpha   90.00
_cell.angle_beta   90.00
_cell.angle_gamma   90.00
#
_symmetry.space_group_name_H-M   'P 1'
#
loop_
_entity.id
_entity.type
_entity.pdbx_description
1 polymer ?
#
loop_
_entity_poly.entity_id
_entity_poly.type
_entity_poly.pdbx_seq_one_letter_code
_entity_poly.pdbx_strand_id
1 'polypeptide(L)'
;MNFEVVRPKTLCNRLVVVDGLPGCGKTMLSAVISSLERVELFKYSYEIEVQCILHHFKKADIDTSASLIQYHLDLIIYNQMMARETNFRYSDLSSVFKSVDKLKYFKRLFGPGDEKVPDIIEKQKPIVHLVTHCLSAYSNPLLDNFKN
;
A
#
# COMPACT_ATOMS: atom_id res chain seq x y z
N MET A 1 -29.03 -4.30 11.84
CA MET A 1 -28.49 -4.88 10.59
C MET A 1 -26.98 -4.68 10.65
N ASN A 2 -26.23 -5.76 10.78
CA ASN A 2 -24.79 -5.66 10.63
C ASN A 2 -24.49 -5.67 9.13
N PHE A 3 -24.05 -4.54 8.61
CA PHE A 3 -23.53 -4.45 7.25
C PHE A 3 -22.04 -4.81 7.28
N GLU A 4 -21.71 -5.98 6.79
CA GLU A 4 -20.32 -6.31 6.48
C GLU A 4 -20.01 -5.87 5.04
N VAL A 5 -19.02 -5.01 4.89
CA VAL A 5 -18.46 -4.71 3.57
C VAL A 5 -17.47 -5.82 3.22
N VAL A 6 -18.00 -6.94 2.73
CA VAL A 6 -17.18 -8.10 2.37
C VAL A 6 -16.76 -8.00 0.90
N ARG A 7 -15.47 -8.03 0.65
CA ARG A 7 -14.94 -8.30 -0.68
C ARG A 7 -14.73 -9.80 -0.85
N PRO A 8 -15.19 -10.41 -1.96
CA PRO A 8 -15.04 -11.86 -2.18
C PRO A 8 -13.58 -12.30 -2.30
N LYS A 9 -12.65 -11.41 -2.66
CA LYS A 9 -11.21 -11.69 -2.75
C LYS A 9 -10.43 -10.41 -2.53
N THR A 10 -9.52 -10.44 -1.57
CA THR A 10 -8.56 -9.36 -1.34
C THR A 10 -7.38 -9.46 -2.32
N LEU A 11 -6.90 -8.33 -2.80
CA LEU A 11 -5.74 -8.26 -3.70
C LEU A 11 -4.43 -8.07 -2.92
N CYS A 12 -4.45 -7.19 -1.92
CA CYS A 12 -3.30 -6.91 -1.06
C CYS A 12 -3.26 -7.90 0.11
N ASN A 13 -2.38 -8.88 0.02
CA ASN A 13 -2.18 -9.88 1.09
C ASN A 13 -0.81 -9.71 1.78
N ARG A 14 -0.02 -8.74 1.38
CA ARG A 14 1.32 -8.49 1.92
C ARG A 14 1.62 -7.00 1.98
N LEU A 15 2.10 -6.58 3.12
CA LEU A 15 2.35 -5.17 3.40
C LEU A 15 3.66 -5.01 4.16
N VAL A 16 4.42 -3.99 3.79
CA VAL A 16 5.53 -3.44 4.58
C VAL A 16 5.18 -2.01 4.93
N VAL A 17 5.29 -1.66 6.20
CA VAL A 17 5.07 -0.31 6.70
C VAL A 17 6.35 0.21 7.33
N VAL A 18 6.77 1.38 6.90
CA VAL A 18 7.84 2.15 7.55
C VAL A 18 7.21 3.35 8.23
N ASP A 19 7.09 3.26 9.54
CA ASP A 19 6.45 4.30 10.36
C ASP A 19 7.48 5.10 11.16
N GLY A 20 7.11 6.30 11.56
CA GLY A 20 7.91 7.15 12.44
C GLY A 20 7.74 8.63 12.17
N LEU A 21 8.26 9.45 13.05
CA LEU A 21 8.13 10.90 12.97
C LEU A 21 8.82 11.51 11.73
N PRO A 22 8.39 12.69 11.27
CA PRO A 22 9.10 13.42 10.22
C PRO A 22 10.58 13.63 10.59
N GLY A 23 11.47 13.48 9.62
CA GLY A 23 12.90 13.66 9.82
C GLY A 23 13.68 12.46 10.36
N CYS A 24 13.04 11.34 10.74
CA CYS A 24 13.73 10.15 11.28
C CYS A 24 14.39 9.23 10.24
N GLY A 25 14.46 9.64 8.96
CA GLY A 25 15.14 8.87 7.92
C GLY A 25 14.27 7.80 7.21
N LYS A 26 12.96 7.76 7.45
CA LYS A 26 12.03 6.79 6.81
C LYS A 26 12.20 6.68 5.30
N THR A 27 12.26 7.80 4.62
CA THR A 27 12.32 7.85 3.16
C THR A 27 13.59 7.20 2.61
N MET A 28 14.72 7.35 3.30
CA MET A 28 15.98 6.68 2.94
C MET A 28 15.87 5.17 3.13
N LEU A 29 15.36 4.73 4.29
CA LEU A 29 15.12 3.32 4.58
C LEU A 29 14.13 2.72 3.56
N SER A 30 13.06 3.44 3.24
CA SER A 30 12.06 3.00 2.28
C SER A 30 12.61 2.82 0.87
N ALA A 31 13.56 3.65 0.44
CA ALA A 31 14.24 3.46 -0.84
C ALA A 31 14.99 2.11 -0.88
N VAL A 32 15.65 1.74 0.23
CA VAL A 32 16.33 0.45 0.37
C VAL A 32 15.32 -0.71 0.37
N ILE A 33 14.25 -0.61 1.16
CA ILE A 33 13.22 -1.65 1.23
C ILE A 33 12.54 -1.87 -0.13
N SER A 34 12.27 -0.79 -0.89
CA SER A 34 11.71 -0.89 -2.25
C SER A 34 12.66 -1.54 -3.27
N SER A 35 13.94 -1.77 -2.92
CA SER A 35 14.87 -2.52 -3.75
C SER A 35 14.78 -4.04 -3.55
N LEU A 36 14.07 -4.50 -2.54
CA LEU A 36 13.89 -5.92 -2.27
C LEU A 36 12.92 -6.55 -3.27
N GLU A 37 13.07 -7.86 -3.48
CA GLU A 37 12.25 -8.61 -4.40
C GLU A 37 10.75 -8.49 -4.07
N ARG A 38 9.94 -8.20 -5.07
CA ARG A 38 8.48 -8.04 -5.02
C ARG A 38 7.98 -6.84 -4.20
N VAL A 39 8.84 -6.10 -3.52
CA VAL A 39 8.42 -4.87 -2.83
C VAL A 39 8.22 -3.77 -3.87
N GLU A 40 7.06 -3.13 -3.80
CA GLU A 40 6.72 -2.02 -4.70
C GLU A 40 7.34 -0.71 -4.21
N LEU A 41 7.35 0.30 -5.09
CA LEU A 41 7.75 1.65 -4.70
C LEU A 41 6.86 2.14 -3.56
N PHE A 42 7.47 2.73 -2.56
CA PHE A 42 6.73 3.19 -1.40
C PHE A 42 5.78 4.34 -1.71
N LYS A 43 4.67 4.36 -0.99
CA LYS A 43 3.66 5.42 -1.03
C LYS A 43 3.42 5.97 0.36
N TYR A 44 3.12 7.26 0.42
CA TYR A 44 2.53 7.86 1.60
C TYR A 44 1.02 7.61 1.57
N SER A 45 0.46 7.15 2.67
CA SER A 45 -0.98 6.90 2.76
C SER A 45 -1.55 7.50 4.04
N TYR A 46 -1.93 8.77 3.94
CA TYR A 46 -2.62 9.47 5.01
C TYR A 46 -4.01 8.91 5.27
N GLU A 47 -4.65 8.35 4.24
CA GLU A 47 -5.97 7.75 4.33
C GLU A 47 -5.98 6.57 5.30
N ILE A 48 -4.98 5.72 5.26
CA ILE A 48 -4.83 4.59 6.19
C ILE A 48 -4.56 5.10 7.61
N GLU A 49 -3.69 6.11 7.77
CA GLU A 49 -3.44 6.72 9.07
C GLU A 49 -4.74 7.31 9.66
N VAL A 50 -5.53 8.04 8.85
CA VAL A 50 -6.79 8.63 9.29
C VAL A 50 -7.79 7.56 9.73
N GLN A 51 -7.91 6.43 9.02
CA GLN A 51 -8.81 5.34 9.43
C GLN A 51 -8.40 4.76 10.79
N CYS A 52 -7.11 4.57 11.04
CA CYS A 52 -6.61 4.11 12.31
C CYS A 52 -6.87 5.12 13.45
N ILE A 53 -6.70 6.41 13.16
CA ILE A 53 -6.98 7.50 14.12
C ILE A 53 -8.48 7.57 14.43
N LEU A 54 -9.36 7.50 13.42
CA LEU A 54 -10.81 7.50 13.62
C LEU A 54 -11.28 6.35 14.51
N HIS A 55 -10.71 5.16 14.32
CA HIS A 55 -10.98 4.02 15.19
C HIS A 55 -10.51 4.31 16.63
N HIS A 56 -9.29 4.79 16.82
CA HIS A 56 -8.75 5.12 18.14
C HIS A 56 -9.65 6.09 18.92
N PHE A 57 -10.15 7.12 18.26
CA PHE A 57 -11.07 8.09 18.86
C PHE A 57 -12.54 7.63 18.88
N LYS A 58 -12.81 6.35 18.60
CA LYS A 58 -14.16 5.76 18.60
C LYS A 58 -15.15 6.49 17.66
N LYS A 59 -14.65 7.04 16.56
CA LYS A 59 -15.45 7.65 15.49
C LYS A 59 -15.82 6.66 14.39
N ALA A 60 -15.09 5.55 14.30
CA ALA A 60 -15.42 4.39 13.48
C ALA A 60 -15.16 3.11 14.28
N ASP A 61 -15.95 2.07 14.04
CA ASP A 61 -15.68 0.74 14.60
C ASP A 61 -14.50 0.07 13.89
N ILE A 62 -14.01 -1.03 14.48
CA ILE A 62 -12.83 -1.72 13.96
C ILE A 62 -13.10 -2.35 12.60
N ASP A 63 -14.27 -2.93 12.40
CA ASP A 63 -14.64 -3.64 11.16
C ASP A 63 -14.73 -2.66 10.00
N THR A 64 -15.36 -1.51 10.21
CA THR A 64 -15.43 -0.43 9.22
C THR A 64 -14.04 0.07 8.86
N SER A 65 -13.21 0.38 9.87
CA SER A 65 -11.86 0.89 9.64
C SER A 65 -10.99 -0.14 8.91
N ALA A 66 -11.02 -1.40 9.32
CA ALA A 66 -10.28 -2.49 8.70
C ALA A 66 -10.73 -2.72 7.25
N SER A 67 -12.05 -2.70 6.98
CA SER A 67 -12.61 -2.86 5.63
C SER A 67 -12.18 -1.72 4.69
N LEU A 68 -12.20 -0.47 5.17
CA LEU A 68 -11.77 0.68 4.39
C LEU A 68 -10.26 0.66 4.12
N ILE A 69 -9.46 0.25 5.11
CA ILE A 69 -8.01 0.06 4.96
C ILE A 69 -7.74 -1.01 3.90
N GLN A 70 -8.40 -2.17 3.97
CA GLN A 70 -8.22 -3.24 2.98
C GLN A 70 -8.63 -2.79 1.58
N TYR A 71 -9.76 -2.09 1.47
CA TYR A 71 -10.19 -1.50 0.20
C TYR A 71 -9.13 -0.57 -0.40
N HIS A 72 -8.53 0.27 0.43
CA HIS A 72 -7.52 1.23 0.00
C HIS A 72 -6.21 0.54 -0.42
N LEU A 73 -5.78 -0.48 0.34
CA LEU A 73 -4.61 -1.29 0.00
C LEU A 73 -4.79 -2.05 -1.31
N ASP A 74 -5.98 -2.60 -1.54
CA ASP A 74 -6.33 -3.27 -2.80
C ASP A 74 -6.28 -2.31 -3.98
N LEU A 75 -6.75 -1.08 -3.79
CA LEU A 75 -6.70 -0.04 -4.82
C LEU A 75 -5.26 0.40 -5.11
N ILE A 76 -4.44 0.56 -4.07
CA ILE A 76 -3.02 0.88 -4.22
C ILE A 76 -2.31 -0.17 -5.07
N ILE A 77 -2.42 -1.46 -4.72
CA ILE A 77 -1.70 -2.50 -5.45
C ILE A 77 -2.23 -2.66 -6.88
N TYR A 78 -3.54 -2.54 -7.06
CA TYR A 78 -4.16 -2.58 -8.37
C TYR A 78 -3.63 -1.44 -9.28
N ASN A 79 -3.62 -0.20 -8.79
CA ASN A 79 -3.13 0.96 -9.52
C ASN A 79 -1.62 0.89 -9.79
N GLN A 80 -0.83 0.39 -8.83
CA GLN A 80 0.61 0.17 -9.02
C GLN A 80 0.90 -0.84 -10.14
N MET A 81 0.12 -1.93 -10.21
CA MET A 81 0.30 -2.95 -11.24
C MET A 81 -0.09 -2.45 -12.63
N MET A 82 -0.93 -1.42 -12.70
CA MET A 82 -1.32 -0.74 -13.95
C MET A 82 -0.49 0.50 -14.29
N ALA A 83 0.49 0.84 -13.48
CA ALA A 83 1.25 2.09 -13.56
C ALA A 83 0.39 3.37 -13.51
N ARG A 84 -0.84 3.31 -12.97
CA ARG A 84 -1.76 4.47 -12.90
C ARG A 84 -1.32 5.53 -11.89
N GLU A 85 -0.69 5.12 -10.78
CA GLU A 85 -0.23 6.01 -9.72
C GLU A 85 1.28 5.94 -9.52
N THR A 86 2.00 5.69 -10.59
CA THR A 86 3.45 5.59 -10.55
C THR A 86 4.08 6.97 -10.51
N ASN A 87 4.99 7.19 -9.55
CA ASN A 87 5.67 8.47 -9.43
C ASN A 87 6.82 8.60 -10.43
N PHE A 88 6.68 9.50 -11.39
CA PHE A 88 7.70 9.84 -12.40
C PHE A 88 8.47 11.13 -12.08
N ARG A 89 8.31 11.73 -10.91
CA ARG A 89 9.05 12.93 -10.53
C ARG A 89 10.48 12.57 -10.17
N TYR A 90 11.44 12.97 -11.00
CA TYR A 90 12.86 12.58 -10.90
C TYR A 90 13.50 12.87 -9.53
N SER A 91 13.12 13.98 -8.88
CA SER A 91 13.69 14.42 -7.60
C SER A 91 13.26 13.55 -6.41
N ASP A 92 12.15 12.82 -6.53
CA ASP A 92 11.56 12.10 -5.40
C ASP A 92 12.22 10.72 -5.21
N LEU A 93 12.43 10.33 -3.97
CA LEU A 93 12.98 9.00 -3.65
C LEU A 93 11.99 7.86 -3.96
N SER A 94 10.68 8.14 -3.99
CA SER A 94 9.64 7.20 -4.42
C SER A 94 9.47 7.11 -5.94
N SER A 95 10.31 7.81 -6.70
CA SER A 95 10.21 7.84 -8.16
C SER A 95 10.72 6.56 -8.80
N VAL A 96 10.11 6.19 -9.94
CA VAL A 96 10.60 5.12 -10.84
C VAL A 96 12.07 5.30 -11.18
N PHE A 97 12.52 6.54 -11.37
CA PHE A 97 13.92 6.84 -11.71
C PHE A 97 14.91 6.50 -10.60
N LYS A 98 14.44 6.33 -9.36
CA LYS A 98 15.25 5.89 -8.21
C LYS A 98 15.13 4.39 -7.94
N SER A 99 14.22 3.70 -8.63
CA SER A 99 14.07 2.25 -8.53
C SER A 99 15.29 1.53 -9.09
N VAL A 100 15.63 0.39 -8.49
CA VAL A 100 16.64 -0.54 -9.02
C VAL A 100 16.15 -1.17 -10.32
N ASP A 101 14.87 -1.55 -10.38
CA ASP A 101 14.23 -2.12 -11.58
C ASP A 101 13.26 -1.12 -12.23
N LYS A 102 13.82 -0.13 -12.93
CA LYS A 102 13.02 0.88 -13.65
C LYS A 102 12.22 0.25 -14.77
N LEU A 103 12.78 -0.75 -15.45
CA LEU A 103 12.15 -1.38 -16.61
C LEU A 103 10.85 -2.09 -16.25
N LYS A 104 10.74 -2.64 -15.03
CA LYS A 104 9.50 -3.22 -14.50
C LYS A 104 8.33 -2.22 -14.60
N TYR A 105 8.54 -0.99 -14.15
CA TYR A 105 7.50 0.04 -14.14
C TYR A 105 7.17 0.56 -15.53
N PHE A 106 8.19 0.75 -16.38
CA PHE A 106 7.95 1.15 -17.78
C PHE A 106 7.19 0.09 -18.56
N LYS A 107 7.48 -1.19 -18.37
CA LYS A 107 6.72 -2.29 -19.00
C LYS A 107 5.26 -2.30 -18.61
N ARG A 108 4.92 -1.90 -17.38
CA ARG A 108 3.53 -1.83 -16.92
C ARG A 108 2.70 -0.77 -17.66
N LEU A 109 3.31 0.29 -18.19
CA LEU A 109 2.62 1.29 -19.01
C LEU A 109 2.02 0.69 -20.29
N PHE A 110 2.63 -0.38 -20.80
CA PHE A 110 2.22 -1.08 -22.01
C PHE A 110 1.69 -2.49 -21.69
N GLY A 111 1.35 -2.71 -20.44
CA GLY A 111 0.85 -3.98 -19.94
C GLY A 111 -0.59 -4.28 -20.36
N PRO A 112 -1.11 -5.46 -19.99
CA PRO A 112 -2.47 -5.85 -20.28
C PRO A 112 -3.48 -4.96 -19.53
N GLY A 113 -4.70 -4.92 -20.04
CA GLY A 113 -5.81 -4.17 -19.44
C GLY A 113 -6.27 -4.71 -18.09
N ASP A 114 -7.24 -4.02 -17.53
CA ASP A 114 -7.79 -4.17 -16.18
C ASP A 114 -8.16 -5.61 -15.81
N GLU A 115 -8.71 -6.36 -16.76
CA GLU A 115 -9.22 -7.72 -16.55
C GLU A 115 -8.15 -8.71 -16.08
N LYS A 116 -6.88 -8.50 -16.48
CA LYS A 116 -5.77 -9.41 -16.15
C LYS A 116 -4.98 -9.02 -14.90
N VAL A 117 -5.25 -7.85 -14.34
CA VAL A 117 -4.49 -7.33 -13.19
C VAL A 117 -4.63 -8.20 -11.95
N PRO A 118 -5.82 -8.71 -11.57
CA PRO A 118 -5.95 -9.61 -10.42
C PRO A 118 -5.10 -10.88 -10.57
N ASP A 119 -5.07 -11.49 -11.74
CA ASP A 119 -4.28 -12.70 -12.01
C ASP A 119 -2.77 -12.41 -11.93
N ILE A 120 -2.36 -11.24 -12.40
CA ILE A 120 -0.96 -10.80 -12.30
C ILE A 120 -0.57 -10.61 -10.84
N ILE A 121 -1.42 -9.99 -10.02
CA ILE A 121 -1.20 -9.80 -8.58
C ILE A 121 -1.07 -11.17 -7.89
N GLU A 122 -1.97 -12.09 -8.19
CA GLU A 122 -1.94 -13.44 -7.60
C GLU A 122 -0.66 -14.20 -7.96
N LYS A 123 -0.20 -14.07 -9.19
CA LYS A 123 1.03 -14.75 -9.67
C LYS A 123 2.29 -14.10 -9.13
N GLN A 124 2.39 -12.78 -9.18
CA GLN A 124 3.61 -12.06 -8.79
C GLN A 124 3.72 -11.83 -7.28
N LYS A 125 2.58 -11.84 -6.58
CA LYS A 125 2.47 -11.62 -5.13
C LYS A 125 3.25 -10.37 -4.68
N PRO A 126 2.98 -9.21 -5.29
CA PRO A 126 3.66 -7.98 -4.95
C PRO A 126 3.39 -7.60 -3.49
N ILE A 127 4.32 -6.85 -2.90
CA ILE A 127 4.24 -6.38 -1.52
C ILE A 127 4.01 -4.88 -1.56
N VAL A 128 2.89 -4.42 -1.03
CA VAL A 128 2.63 -2.98 -0.87
C VAL A 128 3.60 -2.42 0.15
N HIS A 129 4.16 -1.26 -0.15
CA HIS A 129 5.08 -0.57 0.76
C HIS A 129 4.53 0.83 1.09
N LEU A 130 4.23 1.04 2.35
CA LEU A 130 3.72 2.30 2.89
C LEU A 130 4.73 3.01 3.76
N VAL A 131 4.73 4.32 3.67
CA VAL A 131 5.42 5.21 4.62
C VAL A 131 4.36 6.02 5.37
N THR A 132 4.41 5.95 6.69
CA THR A 132 3.44 6.56 7.59
C THR A 132 4.14 7.40 8.66
N HIS A 133 3.38 8.17 9.46
CA HIS A 133 3.95 9.13 10.42
C HIS A 133 3.61 8.83 11.87
N CYS A 134 2.47 8.20 12.15
CA CYS A 134 2.03 7.92 13.51
C CYS A 134 1.23 6.61 13.63
N LEU A 135 1.35 5.73 12.65
CA LEU A 135 0.54 4.53 12.55
C LEU A 135 0.80 3.55 13.71
N SER A 136 2.04 3.44 14.17
CA SER A 136 2.43 2.51 15.24
C SER A 136 1.64 2.69 16.54
N ALA A 137 1.19 3.92 16.83
CA ALA A 137 0.37 4.21 18.00
C ALA A 137 -1.09 3.75 17.85
N TYR A 138 -1.58 3.53 16.63
CA TYR A 138 -3.00 3.32 16.31
C TYR A 138 -3.23 2.14 15.35
N SER A 139 -2.30 1.22 15.23
CA SER A 139 -2.22 0.22 14.14
C SER A 139 -3.25 -0.91 14.22
N ASN A 140 -4.06 -1.02 15.27
CA ASN A 140 -4.97 -2.14 15.46
C ASN A 140 -5.85 -2.47 14.24
N PRO A 141 -6.55 -1.52 13.58
CA PRO A 141 -7.38 -1.85 12.43
C PRO A 141 -6.57 -2.37 11.23
N LEU A 142 -5.34 -1.88 11.05
CA LEU A 142 -4.45 -2.37 10.01
C LEU A 142 -3.99 -3.79 10.30
N LEU A 143 -3.58 -4.06 11.54
CA LEU A 143 -3.08 -5.38 11.93
C LEU A 143 -4.17 -6.45 11.88
N ASP A 144 -5.43 -6.09 12.09
CA ASP A 144 -6.56 -7.03 11.99
C ASP A 144 -6.68 -7.64 10.59
N ASN A 145 -6.37 -6.88 9.53
CA ASN A 145 -6.39 -7.38 8.16
C ASN A 145 -5.29 -8.42 7.84
N PHE A 146 -4.25 -8.51 8.67
CA PHE A 146 -3.07 -9.36 8.41
C PHE A 146 -2.81 -10.39 9.51
N LYS A 147 -3.81 -10.68 10.36
CA LYS A 147 -3.69 -11.65 11.48
C LYS A 147 -3.70 -13.13 11.06
N ASN A 148 -3.96 -13.44 9.77
CA ASN A 148 -4.09 -14.81 9.26
C ASN A 148 -2.90 -15.22 8.40
#